data_94737bf0845d88ffb4eb1c399481aad3
#
_entry.id   94737bf0845d88ffb4eb1c399481aad3
#
_cell.length_a   1.000
_cell.length_b   1.000
_cell.length_c   1.000
_cell.angle_alpha   90.00
_cell.angle_beta   90.00
_cell.angle_gamma   90.00
#
_symmetry.space_group_name_H-M   'P 1'
#
loop_
_entity.id
_entity.type
_entity.pdbx_description
1 polymer ?
#
loop_
_entity_poly.entity_id
_entity_poly.type
_entity_poly.pdbx_seq_one_letter_code
_entity_poly.pdbx_strand_id
1 'polypeptide(L)'
;MKIGMMNHPKKSAVDEAEWAAANGFDFLDLSVEGPGAEVEMIDADRLGNVLRDAGMSAVGHTAWFLPFHSPYPAVRAAAVEGFCETLPLFARLGVEWVNVHAGKSPRFYPFRDSLAWQAEAFATLAVRASAFGLRVMVENPAHPEFGPDAMETLLAGDNRLGLHLDFGHAHVNTPDGLQVAREFVTRFGPRLGHVHLSDNNLLSDGHMALDAGLVPWRDSLRLLRESGYDRTVTLEVFTPDPAPLLDSARLVREFLSQP
;
A
#
# COMPACT_ATOMS: atom_id res chain seq x y z
N MET A 1 -11.66 9.48 7.71
CA MET A 1 -10.73 8.41 7.24
C MET A 1 -11.03 7.12 7.99
N LYS A 2 -10.97 5.97 7.31
CA LYS A 2 -11.07 4.62 7.90
C LYS A 2 -9.68 4.12 8.28
N ILE A 3 -9.57 3.36 9.36
CA ILE A 3 -8.30 2.83 9.88
C ILE A 3 -8.30 1.31 9.75
N GLY A 4 -7.30 0.78 9.07
CA GLY A 4 -7.12 -0.65 8.85
C GLY A 4 -5.74 -1.16 9.28
N MET A 5 -5.55 -2.45 9.09
CA MET A 5 -4.28 -3.13 9.29
C MET A 5 -4.00 -4.07 8.12
N MET A 6 -2.74 -4.39 7.91
CA MET A 6 -2.32 -5.41 6.95
C MET A 6 -2.29 -6.79 7.62
N ASN A 7 -2.72 -7.83 6.90
CA ASN A 7 -2.54 -9.21 7.38
C ASN A 7 -1.08 -9.64 7.25
N HIS A 8 -0.67 -10.55 8.13
CA HIS A 8 0.67 -11.10 8.09
C HIS A 8 0.75 -12.25 7.05
N PRO A 9 1.67 -12.22 6.04
CA PRO A 9 1.73 -13.21 4.95
C PRO A 9 1.92 -14.67 5.39
N LYS A 10 2.41 -14.92 6.61
CA LYS A 10 2.58 -16.29 7.16
C LYS A 10 1.35 -16.83 7.86
N LYS A 11 0.29 -16.02 7.99
CA LYS A 11 -0.93 -16.40 8.70
C LYS A 11 -2.10 -16.51 7.74
N SER A 12 -3.17 -17.18 8.19
CA SER A 12 -4.42 -17.23 7.47
C SER A 12 -5.03 -15.82 7.35
N ALA A 13 -5.32 -15.37 6.14
CA ALA A 13 -5.98 -14.08 5.91
C ALA A 13 -7.36 -14.01 6.57
N VAL A 14 -8.06 -15.15 6.70
CA VAL A 14 -9.36 -15.23 7.39
C VAL A 14 -9.18 -14.99 8.88
N ASP A 15 -8.21 -15.65 9.53
CA ASP A 15 -7.98 -15.48 10.97
C ASP A 15 -7.52 -14.05 11.30
N GLU A 16 -6.69 -13.45 10.43
CA GLU A 16 -6.28 -12.04 10.58
C GLU A 16 -7.47 -11.08 10.38
N ALA A 17 -8.40 -11.38 9.46
CA ALA A 17 -9.63 -10.59 9.30
C ALA A 17 -10.55 -10.70 10.52
N GLU A 18 -10.74 -11.92 11.06
CA GLU A 18 -11.50 -12.15 12.30
C GLU A 18 -10.89 -11.37 13.48
N TRP A 19 -9.54 -11.39 13.57
CA TRP A 19 -8.83 -10.64 14.60
C TRP A 19 -8.97 -9.11 14.40
N ALA A 20 -8.84 -8.62 13.19
CA ALA A 20 -9.01 -7.19 12.85
C ALA A 20 -10.43 -6.71 13.22
N ALA A 21 -11.45 -7.50 12.87
CA ALA A 21 -12.84 -7.23 13.22
C ALA A 21 -13.06 -7.14 14.73
N ALA A 22 -12.52 -8.12 15.48
CA ALA A 22 -12.64 -8.17 16.94
C ALA A 22 -11.93 -7.00 17.65
N ASN A 23 -10.93 -6.39 17.00
CA ASN A 23 -10.19 -5.24 17.50
C ASN A 23 -10.61 -3.89 16.90
N GLY A 24 -11.73 -3.87 16.17
CA GLY A 24 -12.40 -2.65 15.72
C GLY A 24 -11.70 -1.93 14.57
N PHE A 25 -10.95 -2.63 13.72
CA PHE A 25 -10.45 -2.07 12.46
C PHE A 25 -11.59 -1.93 11.45
N ASP A 26 -11.50 -0.91 10.59
CA ASP A 26 -12.56 -0.59 9.64
C ASP A 26 -12.41 -1.35 8.31
N PHE A 27 -11.22 -1.85 8.01
CA PHE A 27 -10.92 -2.64 6.82
C PHE A 27 -9.65 -3.50 7.02
N LEU A 28 -9.47 -4.48 6.13
CA LEU A 28 -8.26 -5.26 5.99
C LEU A 28 -7.49 -4.80 4.76
N ASP A 29 -6.22 -4.47 4.91
CA ASP A 29 -5.28 -4.36 3.81
C ASP A 29 -4.79 -5.78 3.50
N LEU A 30 -5.41 -6.38 2.48
CA LEU A 30 -5.23 -7.79 2.15
C LEU A 30 -3.97 -7.99 1.32
N SER A 31 -2.85 -8.29 1.98
CA SER A 31 -1.63 -8.72 1.32
C SER A 31 -1.77 -10.16 0.85
N VAL A 32 -1.84 -10.33 -0.47
CA VAL A 32 -1.85 -11.64 -1.13
C VAL A 32 -0.42 -12.03 -1.43
N GLU A 33 0.18 -12.71 -0.45
CA GLU A 33 1.59 -13.09 -0.45
C GLU A 33 1.80 -14.38 0.36
N GLY A 34 2.71 -15.22 -0.09
CA GLY A 34 3.00 -16.49 0.56
C GLY A 34 3.80 -16.41 1.87
N PRO A 35 3.82 -17.49 2.63
CA PRO A 35 3.21 -18.78 2.30
C PRO A 35 1.78 -19.00 2.85
N GLY A 36 1.25 -18.12 3.68
CA GLY A 36 -0.04 -18.31 4.35
C GLY A 36 -1.21 -17.57 3.68
N ALA A 37 -0.92 -16.60 2.83
CA ALA A 37 -1.90 -15.76 2.15
C ALA A 37 -1.69 -15.72 0.62
N GLU A 38 -1.17 -16.80 0.01
CA GLU A 38 -1.21 -16.99 -1.45
C GLU A 38 -2.67 -17.15 -1.92
N VAL A 39 -2.92 -16.86 -3.20
CA VAL A 39 -4.28 -16.88 -3.77
C VAL A 39 -5.01 -18.18 -3.46
N GLU A 40 -4.32 -19.33 -3.60
CA GLU A 40 -4.88 -20.65 -3.39
C GLU A 40 -5.12 -20.99 -1.90
N MET A 41 -4.45 -20.28 -0.99
CA MET A 41 -4.59 -20.48 0.45
C MET A 41 -5.75 -19.67 1.04
N ILE A 42 -6.28 -18.68 0.30
CA ILE A 42 -7.35 -17.81 0.79
C ILE A 42 -8.71 -18.38 0.45
N ASP A 43 -9.46 -18.79 1.47
CA ASP A 43 -10.89 -19.08 1.33
C ASP A 43 -11.66 -17.77 1.14
N ALA A 44 -11.89 -17.41 -0.13
CA ALA A 44 -12.54 -16.15 -0.50
C ALA A 44 -13.99 -16.05 -0.01
N ASP A 45 -14.71 -17.17 0.11
CA ASP A 45 -16.08 -17.17 0.61
C ASP A 45 -16.11 -16.88 2.11
N ARG A 46 -15.27 -17.58 2.87
CA ARG A 46 -15.17 -17.37 4.32
C ARG A 46 -14.65 -15.97 4.62
N LEU A 47 -13.60 -15.51 3.95
CA LEU A 47 -13.07 -14.16 4.12
C LEU A 47 -14.11 -13.09 3.79
N GLY A 48 -14.82 -13.24 2.66
CA GLY A 48 -15.90 -12.32 2.27
C GLY A 48 -17.05 -12.29 3.26
N ASN A 49 -17.38 -13.42 3.90
CA ASN A 49 -18.37 -13.48 4.97
C ASN A 49 -17.89 -12.71 6.21
N VAL A 50 -16.67 -12.95 6.68
CA VAL A 50 -16.09 -12.25 7.83
C VAL A 50 -16.10 -10.74 7.62
N LEU A 51 -15.61 -10.27 6.47
CA LEU A 51 -15.57 -8.84 6.14
C LEU A 51 -17.00 -8.24 6.15
N ARG A 52 -17.95 -8.88 5.49
CA ARG A 52 -19.34 -8.42 5.41
C ARG A 52 -20.01 -8.38 6.77
N ASP A 53 -19.89 -9.46 7.56
CA ASP A 53 -20.56 -9.59 8.86
C ASP A 53 -20.00 -8.57 9.87
N ALA A 54 -18.72 -8.20 9.74
CA ALA A 54 -18.06 -7.15 10.52
C ALA A 54 -18.27 -5.73 9.95
N GLY A 55 -18.90 -5.57 8.79
CA GLY A 55 -19.02 -4.27 8.12
C GLY A 55 -17.68 -3.70 7.64
N MET A 56 -16.68 -4.56 7.47
CA MET A 56 -15.33 -4.22 6.98
C MET A 56 -15.26 -4.26 5.45
N SER A 57 -14.38 -3.43 4.89
CA SER A 57 -13.97 -3.53 3.50
C SER A 57 -12.57 -4.16 3.40
N ALA A 58 -12.07 -4.35 2.16
CA ALA A 58 -10.67 -4.69 1.92
C ALA A 58 -10.03 -3.72 0.93
N VAL A 59 -8.73 -3.52 1.07
CA VAL A 59 -7.82 -2.93 0.07
C VAL A 59 -6.94 -4.07 -0.42
N GLY A 60 -6.65 -4.14 -1.72
CA GLY A 60 -5.81 -5.19 -2.27
C GLY A 60 -4.34 -4.80 -2.19
N HIS A 61 -3.52 -5.73 -1.75
CA HIS A 61 -2.07 -5.57 -1.69
C HIS A 61 -1.40 -6.79 -2.31
N THR A 62 -0.44 -6.59 -3.21
CA THR A 62 0.28 -7.68 -3.86
C THR A 62 1.71 -7.78 -3.37
N ALA A 63 2.33 -8.94 -3.59
CA ALA A 63 3.71 -9.20 -3.16
C ALA A 63 4.67 -8.09 -3.60
N TRP A 64 5.35 -7.49 -2.63
CA TRP A 64 6.23 -6.33 -2.84
C TRP A 64 7.44 -6.63 -3.73
N PHE A 65 7.84 -7.88 -3.83
CA PHE A 65 9.02 -8.33 -4.56
C PHE A 65 8.76 -8.69 -6.02
N LEU A 66 7.57 -8.42 -6.58
CA LEU A 66 7.30 -8.66 -8.01
C LEU A 66 8.23 -7.78 -8.87
N PRO A 67 9.06 -8.38 -9.76
CA PRO A 67 10.19 -7.68 -10.36
C PRO A 67 9.83 -6.88 -11.63
N PHE A 68 8.89 -5.93 -11.52
CA PHE A 68 8.51 -5.04 -12.63
C PHE A 68 9.66 -4.16 -13.12
N HIS A 69 10.65 -3.93 -12.28
CA HIS A 69 11.87 -3.18 -12.55
C HIS A 69 12.96 -4.00 -13.26
N SER A 70 12.71 -5.27 -13.57
CA SER A 70 13.72 -6.13 -14.21
C SER A 70 14.10 -5.63 -15.60
N PRO A 71 15.40 -5.64 -15.98
CA PRO A 71 15.83 -5.32 -17.34
C PRO A 71 15.39 -6.39 -18.37
N TYR A 72 14.98 -7.58 -17.92
CA TYR A 72 14.60 -8.69 -18.78
C TYR A 72 13.08 -8.66 -19.03
N PRO A 73 12.63 -8.49 -20.31
CA PRO A 73 11.21 -8.43 -20.64
C PRO A 73 10.41 -9.66 -20.19
N ALA A 74 10.99 -10.86 -20.30
CA ALA A 74 10.31 -12.09 -19.87
C ALA A 74 10.04 -12.13 -18.37
N VAL A 75 10.95 -11.56 -17.55
CA VAL A 75 10.78 -11.47 -16.10
C VAL A 75 9.69 -10.47 -15.75
N ARG A 76 9.65 -9.31 -16.43
CA ARG A 76 8.55 -8.35 -16.26
C ARG A 76 7.20 -8.91 -16.67
N ALA A 77 7.15 -9.66 -17.79
CA ALA A 77 5.92 -10.33 -18.22
C ALA A 77 5.43 -11.32 -17.17
N ALA A 78 6.33 -12.12 -16.58
CA ALA A 78 5.97 -13.04 -15.49
C ALA A 78 5.46 -12.28 -14.25
N ALA A 79 6.05 -11.13 -13.90
CA ALA A 79 5.56 -10.29 -12.81
C ALA A 79 4.15 -9.74 -13.08
N VAL A 80 3.86 -9.34 -14.34
CA VAL A 80 2.51 -8.91 -14.75
C VAL A 80 1.51 -10.06 -14.61
N GLU A 81 1.85 -11.26 -15.04
CA GLU A 81 0.95 -12.41 -14.88
C GLU A 81 0.73 -12.76 -13.42
N GLY A 82 1.79 -12.79 -12.57
CA GLY A 82 1.65 -13.06 -11.14
C GLY A 82 0.77 -12.03 -10.42
N PHE A 83 0.86 -10.75 -10.78
CA PHE A 83 -0.11 -9.76 -10.30
C PHE A 83 -1.53 -10.08 -10.76
N CYS A 84 -1.71 -10.41 -12.05
CA CYS A 84 -3.03 -10.64 -12.61
C CYS A 84 -3.74 -11.88 -12.02
N GLU A 85 -3.02 -12.86 -11.51
CA GLU A 85 -3.57 -14.02 -10.81
C GLU A 85 -4.34 -13.62 -9.53
N THR A 86 -4.04 -12.48 -8.93
CA THR A 86 -4.74 -11.99 -7.73
C THR A 86 -6.07 -11.29 -8.05
N LEU A 87 -6.27 -10.80 -9.29
CA LEU A 87 -7.41 -9.95 -9.65
C LEU A 87 -8.79 -10.61 -9.44
N PRO A 88 -9.00 -11.89 -9.80
CA PRO A 88 -10.30 -12.54 -9.54
C PRO A 88 -10.65 -12.60 -8.05
N LEU A 89 -9.66 -12.82 -7.17
CA LEU A 89 -9.85 -12.82 -5.72
C LEU A 89 -10.28 -11.43 -5.23
N PHE A 90 -9.54 -10.39 -5.59
CA PHE A 90 -9.87 -9.03 -5.19
C PHE A 90 -11.23 -8.57 -5.71
N ALA A 91 -11.58 -8.89 -6.96
CA ALA A 91 -12.90 -8.58 -7.51
C ALA A 91 -14.01 -9.28 -6.73
N ARG A 92 -13.83 -10.55 -6.36
CA ARG A 92 -14.81 -11.33 -5.56
C ARG A 92 -15.02 -10.72 -4.17
N LEU A 93 -13.98 -10.15 -3.57
CA LEU A 93 -14.03 -9.49 -2.26
C LEU A 93 -14.52 -8.03 -2.32
N GLY A 94 -14.84 -7.51 -3.52
CA GLY A 94 -15.33 -6.13 -3.69
C GLY A 94 -14.26 -5.06 -3.43
N VAL A 95 -12.99 -5.39 -3.62
CA VAL A 95 -11.88 -4.44 -3.55
C VAL A 95 -12.03 -3.38 -4.64
N GLU A 96 -11.74 -2.12 -4.35
CA GLU A 96 -11.69 -1.05 -5.35
C GLU A 96 -10.25 -0.86 -5.87
N TRP A 97 -9.28 -0.83 -4.97
CA TRP A 97 -7.89 -0.53 -5.26
C TRP A 97 -6.98 -1.70 -4.94
N VAL A 98 -6.05 -1.98 -5.87
CA VAL A 98 -5.00 -3.01 -5.71
C VAL A 98 -3.64 -2.33 -5.78
N ASN A 99 -2.82 -2.54 -4.75
CA ASN A 99 -1.47 -2.00 -4.66
C ASN A 99 -0.49 -2.78 -5.52
N VAL A 100 0.49 -2.05 -6.08
CA VAL A 100 1.69 -2.58 -6.71
C VAL A 100 2.89 -1.76 -6.29
N HIS A 101 4.02 -2.44 -6.02
CA HIS A 101 5.25 -1.78 -5.61
C HIS A 101 6.12 -1.41 -6.80
N ALA A 102 6.61 -0.18 -6.82
CA ALA A 102 7.75 0.16 -7.65
C ALA A 102 9.04 -0.38 -7.03
N GLY A 103 10.05 -0.62 -7.84
CA GLY A 103 11.31 -1.19 -7.37
C GLY A 103 12.53 -0.64 -8.09
N LYS A 104 13.69 -0.87 -7.51
CA LYS A 104 14.97 -0.39 -8.05
C LYS A 104 15.66 -1.44 -8.91
N SER A 105 16.01 -1.07 -10.12
CA SER A 105 16.81 -1.92 -11.02
C SER A 105 18.25 -2.11 -10.52
N PRO A 106 18.95 -3.16 -11.01
CA PRO A 106 20.36 -3.35 -10.73
C PRO A 106 21.19 -2.13 -11.14
N ARG A 107 22.26 -1.86 -10.37
CA ARG A 107 23.12 -0.66 -10.46
C ARG A 107 23.63 -0.29 -11.85
N PHE A 108 23.74 -1.26 -12.77
CA PHE A 108 24.31 -1.03 -14.11
C PHE A 108 23.31 -0.45 -15.11
N TYR A 109 22.04 -0.33 -14.73
CA TYR A 109 21.00 0.21 -15.59
C TYR A 109 20.63 1.63 -15.13
N PRO A 110 20.47 2.58 -16.06
CA PRO A 110 20.02 3.93 -15.72
C PRO A 110 18.64 3.88 -15.04
N PHE A 111 18.46 4.69 -14.01
CA PHE A 111 17.20 4.74 -13.27
C PHE A 111 16.00 5.09 -14.17
N ARG A 112 16.18 6.01 -15.13
CA ARG A 112 15.15 6.37 -16.11
C ARG A 112 14.65 5.17 -16.94
N ASP A 113 15.53 4.22 -17.26
CA ASP A 113 15.16 3.04 -18.05
C ASP A 113 14.29 2.11 -17.18
N SER A 114 14.65 1.97 -15.90
CA SER A 114 13.83 1.25 -14.90
C SER A 114 12.45 1.86 -14.74
N LEU A 115 12.35 3.18 -14.66
CA LEU A 115 11.06 3.87 -14.59
C LEU A 115 10.21 3.61 -15.84
N ALA A 116 10.82 3.66 -17.03
CA ALA A 116 10.11 3.40 -18.28
C ALA A 116 9.56 1.96 -18.35
N TRP A 117 10.35 0.97 -17.95
CA TRP A 117 9.90 -0.44 -17.91
C TRP A 117 8.74 -0.66 -16.95
N GLN A 118 8.80 -0.05 -15.78
CA GLN A 118 7.75 -0.15 -14.77
C GLN A 118 6.47 0.60 -15.21
N ALA A 119 6.61 1.79 -15.79
CA ALA A 119 5.47 2.55 -16.31
C ALA A 119 4.69 1.76 -17.38
N GLU A 120 5.40 1.06 -18.29
CA GLU A 120 4.79 0.18 -19.29
C GLU A 120 4.07 -1.01 -18.63
N ALA A 121 4.71 -1.65 -17.66
CA ALA A 121 4.11 -2.75 -16.92
C ALA A 121 2.86 -2.29 -16.15
N PHE A 122 2.94 -1.18 -15.40
CA PHE A 122 1.83 -0.67 -14.61
C PHE A 122 0.65 -0.20 -15.47
N ALA A 123 0.91 0.39 -16.65
CA ALA A 123 -0.14 0.68 -17.63
C ALA A 123 -0.86 -0.60 -18.08
N THR A 124 -0.10 -1.68 -18.30
CA THR A 124 -0.68 -2.99 -18.62
C THR A 124 -1.55 -3.52 -17.47
N LEU A 125 -1.06 -3.41 -16.22
CA LEU A 125 -1.84 -3.80 -15.04
C LEU A 125 -3.15 -2.99 -14.93
N ALA A 126 -3.11 -1.67 -15.16
CA ALA A 126 -4.30 -0.82 -15.11
C ALA A 126 -5.36 -1.26 -16.12
N VAL A 127 -4.94 -1.63 -17.34
CA VAL A 127 -5.85 -2.17 -18.36
C VAL A 127 -6.45 -3.49 -17.90
N ARG A 128 -5.60 -4.43 -17.42
CA ARG A 128 -6.04 -5.77 -17.01
C ARG A 128 -6.97 -5.72 -15.79
N ALA A 129 -6.62 -4.92 -14.78
CA ALA A 129 -7.43 -4.76 -13.58
C ALA A 129 -8.81 -4.13 -13.89
N SER A 130 -8.88 -3.18 -14.83
CA SER A 130 -10.14 -2.54 -15.21
C SER A 130 -11.19 -3.53 -15.77
N ALA A 131 -10.77 -4.64 -16.38
CA ALA A 131 -11.68 -5.70 -16.82
C ALA A 131 -12.40 -6.41 -15.66
N PHE A 132 -11.87 -6.31 -14.45
CA PHE A 132 -12.46 -6.82 -13.21
C PHE A 132 -13.15 -5.73 -12.39
N GLY A 133 -13.23 -4.49 -12.89
CA GLY A 133 -13.76 -3.34 -12.14
C GLY A 133 -12.80 -2.80 -11.08
N LEU A 134 -11.54 -3.23 -11.11
CA LEU A 134 -10.48 -2.85 -10.15
C LEU A 134 -9.64 -1.69 -10.68
N ARG A 135 -9.03 -0.95 -9.77
CA ARG A 135 -8.05 0.10 -10.04
C ARG A 135 -6.70 -0.29 -9.46
N VAL A 136 -5.63 0.13 -10.11
CA VAL A 136 -4.26 -0.12 -9.63
C VAL A 136 -3.70 1.17 -9.04
N MET A 137 -3.04 1.07 -7.91
CA MET A 137 -2.27 2.15 -7.29
C MET A 137 -0.82 1.73 -7.12
N VAL A 138 0.09 2.67 -7.36
CA VAL A 138 1.53 2.44 -7.25
C VAL A 138 2.01 3.06 -5.95
N GLU A 139 2.73 2.27 -5.16
CA GLU A 139 3.32 2.70 -3.90
C GLU A 139 4.69 3.32 -4.10
N ASN A 140 4.96 4.41 -3.37
CA ASN A 140 6.28 5.00 -3.30
C ASN A 140 7.23 4.14 -2.46
N PRO A 141 8.32 3.60 -3.02
CA PRO A 141 9.28 2.80 -2.24
C PRO A 141 10.04 3.63 -1.20
N ALA A 142 10.58 2.95 -0.18
CA ALA A 142 11.45 3.54 0.84
C ALA A 142 12.84 3.92 0.29
N HIS A 143 12.86 4.76 -0.74
CA HIS A 143 14.08 5.18 -1.43
C HIS A 143 13.96 6.60 -2.01
N PRO A 144 14.90 7.53 -1.72
CA PRO A 144 14.78 8.94 -2.08
C PRO A 144 14.72 9.22 -3.60
N GLU A 145 15.18 8.31 -4.46
CA GLU A 145 15.05 8.45 -5.92
C GLU A 145 13.59 8.34 -6.39
N PHE A 146 12.69 7.74 -5.60
CA PHE A 146 11.26 7.63 -5.92
C PHE A 146 10.44 8.78 -5.35
N GLY A 147 10.98 9.99 -5.45
CA GLY A 147 10.23 11.22 -5.15
C GLY A 147 9.09 11.49 -6.14
N PRO A 148 8.37 12.62 -5.97
CA PRO A 148 7.19 12.95 -6.78
C PRO A 148 7.42 12.90 -8.29
N ASP A 149 8.58 13.31 -8.80
CA ASP A 149 8.88 13.30 -10.25
C ASP A 149 9.00 11.87 -10.82
N ALA A 150 9.61 10.96 -10.06
CA ALA A 150 9.68 9.56 -10.44
C ALA A 150 8.28 8.92 -10.44
N MET A 151 7.49 9.18 -9.40
CA MET A 151 6.13 8.67 -9.32
C MET A 151 5.23 9.27 -10.41
N GLU A 152 5.43 10.53 -10.79
CA GLU A 152 4.73 11.12 -11.94
C GLU A 152 5.02 10.35 -13.23
N THR A 153 6.29 9.98 -13.45
CA THR A 153 6.70 9.15 -14.59
C THR A 153 6.01 7.77 -14.57
N LEU A 154 5.97 7.10 -13.41
CA LEU A 154 5.31 5.80 -13.26
C LEU A 154 3.81 5.87 -13.52
N LEU A 155 3.16 6.93 -13.05
CA LEU A 155 1.72 7.13 -13.17
C LEU A 155 1.28 7.72 -14.53
N ALA A 156 2.22 8.21 -15.35
CA ALA A 156 1.91 8.81 -16.65
C ALA A 156 1.46 7.78 -17.70
N GLY A 157 1.79 6.51 -17.51
CA GLY A 157 1.47 5.43 -18.46
C GLY A 157 -0.02 5.19 -18.65
N ASP A 158 -0.84 5.45 -17.63
CA ASP A 158 -2.30 5.33 -17.68
C ASP A 158 -2.98 6.23 -16.65
N ASN A 159 -4.03 6.93 -17.04
CA ASN A 159 -4.77 7.84 -16.16
C ASN A 159 -5.62 7.12 -15.08
N ARG A 160 -5.80 5.81 -15.20
CA ARG A 160 -6.48 4.96 -14.19
C ARG A 160 -5.58 4.60 -13.03
N LEU A 161 -4.24 4.71 -13.18
CA LEU A 161 -3.31 4.47 -12.09
C LEU A 161 -3.49 5.51 -10.99
N GLY A 162 -3.53 5.06 -9.74
CA GLY A 162 -3.52 5.89 -8.55
C GLY A 162 -2.17 5.89 -7.85
N LEU A 163 -2.02 6.77 -6.86
CA LEU A 163 -0.92 6.74 -5.91
C LEU A 163 -1.36 5.99 -4.65
N HIS A 164 -0.51 5.12 -4.14
CA HIS A 164 -0.48 4.68 -2.77
C HIS A 164 0.67 5.41 -2.07
N LEU A 165 0.35 6.25 -1.11
CA LEU A 165 1.37 7.01 -0.37
C LEU A 165 1.70 6.32 0.95
N ASP A 166 2.91 5.78 1.04
CA ASP A 166 3.48 5.38 2.32
C ASP A 166 4.29 6.55 2.91
N PHE A 167 3.84 7.03 4.07
CA PHE A 167 4.50 8.12 4.79
C PHE A 167 5.81 7.66 5.44
N GLY A 168 5.91 6.44 5.93
CA GLY A 168 7.16 5.88 6.45
C GLY A 168 8.24 5.90 5.38
N HIS A 169 7.91 5.39 4.19
CA HIS A 169 8.81 5.38 3.03
C HIS A 169 9.26 6.78 2.59
N ALA A 170 8.35 7.75 2.60
CA ALA A 170 8.67 9.12 2.21
C ALA A 170 9.74 9.78 3.11
N HIS A 171 9.95 9.26 4.32
CA HIS A 171 10.92 9.78 5.28
C HIS A 171 12.26 9.01 5.27
N VAL A 172 12.34 7.81 4.69
CA VAL A 172 13.58 7.01 4.71
C VAL A 172 14.69 7.66 3.88
N ASN A 173 15.80 7.99 4.53
CA ASN A 173 16.95 8.66 3.92
C ASN A 173 16.61 9.97 3.16
N THR A 174 15.54 10.63 3.56
CA THR A 174 15.02 11.84 2.93
C THR A 174 15.16 13.01 3.91
N PRO A 175 15.93 14.06 3.60
CA PRO A 175 16.22 15.16 4.54
C PRO A 175 14.98 15.90 5.02
N ASP A 176 13.97 16.03 4.18
CA ASP A 176 12.67 16.66 4.51
C ASP A 176 11.53 15.80 3.97
N GLY A 177 11.31 14.66 4.64
CA GLY A 177 10.29 13.70 4.25
C GLY A 177 8.87 14.27 4.30
N LEU A 178 8.58 15.19 5.23
CA LEU A 178 7.28 15.84 5.31
C LEU A 178 7.02 16.75 4.11
N GLN A 179 8.03 17.47 3.61
CA GLN A 179 7.90 18.28 2.41
C GLN A 179 7.69 17.40 1.17
N VAL A 180 8.41 16.27 1.08
CA VAL A 180 8.21 15.29 0.00
C VAL A 180 6.79 14.71 0.05
N ALA A 181 6.29 14.34 1.21
CA ALA A 181 4.92 13.89 1.40
C ALA A 181 3.89 14.97 1.02
N ARG A 182 4.15 16.24 1.35
CA ARG A 182 3.32 17.38 0.93
C ARG A 182 3.27 17.53 -0.58
N GLU A 183 4.38 17.33 -1.27
CA GLU A 183 4.41 17.35 -2.74
C GLU A 183 3.61 16.19 -3.33
N PHE A 184 3.71 14.99 -2.78
CA PHE A 184 2.89 13.85 -3.19
C PHE A 184 1.40 14.18 -3.08
N VAL A 185 0.96 14.66 -1.93
CA VAL A 185 -0.45 15.00 -1.69
C VAL A 185 -0.91 16.13 -2.61
N THR A 186 -0.08 17.14 -2.84
CA THR A 186 -0.42 18.28 -3.70
C THR A 186 -0.56 17.86 -5.17
N ARG A 187 0.39 17.08 -5.69
CA ARG A 187 0.41 16.68 -7.11
C ARG A 187 -0.61 15.57 -7.41
N PHE A 188 -0.78 14.63 -6.49
CA PHE A 188 -1.54 13.40 -6.75
C PHE A 188 -2.80 13.25 -5.90
N GLY A 189 -3.19 14.23 -5.09
CA GLY A 189 -4.35 14.14 -4.21
C GLY A 189 -5.60 13.58 -4.87
N PRO A 190 -6.01 14.01 -6.08
CA PRO A 190 -7.16 13.45 -6.80
C PRO A 190 -6.98 11.97 -7.19
N ARG A 191 -5.74 11.49 -7.26
CA ARG A 191 -5.36 10.11 -7.61
C ARG A 191 -4.90 9.29 -6.40
N LEU A 192 -4.89 9.87 -5.20
CA LEU A 192 -4.49 9.19 -3.97
C LEU A 192 -5.56 8.16 -3.58
N GLY A 193 -5.25 6.89 -3.82
CA GLY A 193 -6.16 5.76 -3.57
C GLY A 193 -6.10 5.28 -2.13
N HIS A 194 -4.92 5.22 -1.55
CA HIS A 194 -4.64 4.62 -0.25
C HIS A 194 -3.42 5.23 0.41
N VAL A 195 -3.30 5.03 1.73
CA VAL A 195 -2.18 5.52 2.54
C VAL A 195 -1.71 4.43 3.50
N HIS A 196 -0.39 4.26 3.60
CA HIS A 196 0.25 3.55 4.70
C HIS A 196 0.85 4.53 5.72
N LEU A 197 0.78 4.15 6.97
CA LEU A 197 1.33 4.90 8.10
C LEU A 197 2.05 3.96 9.06
N SER A 198 3.33 4.15 9.21
CA SER A 198 4.19 3.50 10.19
C SER A 198 5.22 4.48 10.70
N ASP A 199 5.94 4.12 11.74
CA ASP A 199 7.09 4.89 12.23
C ASP A 199 8.40 4.20 11.87
N ASN A 200 9.48 4.94 11.82
CA ASN A 200 10.82 4.43 11.56
C ASN A 200 11.91 5.39 12.12
N ASN A 201 13.16 4.99 11.97
CA ASN A 201 14.32 5.77 12.43
C ASN A 201 14.87 6.75 11.37
N LEU A 202 14.15 7.02 10.30
CA LEU A 202 14.52 7.80 9.11
C LEU A 202 15.67 7.22 8.27
N LEU A 203 16.27 6.11 8.66
CA LEU A 203 17.39 5.47 7.96
C LEU A 203 17.00 4.15 7.28
N SER A 204 15.98 3.50 7.80
CA SER A 204 15.49 2.22 7.30
C SER A 204 13.98 2.13 7.46
N ASP A 205 13.36 1.38 6.58
CA ASP A 205 11.96 1.05 6.66
C ASP A 205 11.72 0.03 7.79
N GLY A 206 11.30 0.55 8.93
CA GLY A 206 11.26 -0.21 10.19
C GLY A 206 9.88 -0.67 10.59
N HIS A 207 8.82 -0.22 9.93
CA HIS A 207 7.41 -0.52 10.26
C HIS A 207 7.13 -0.50 11.77
N MET A 208 7.68 0.48 12.47
CA MET A 208 7.56 0.62 13.91
C MET A 208 6.17 1.16 14.29
N ALA A 209 5.76 0.89 15.53
CA ALA A 209 4.59 1.53 16.10
C ALA A 209 4.75 3.05 16.16
N LEU A 210 3.66 3.77 16.06
CA LEU A 210 3.67 5.23 16.14
C LEU A 210 4.20 5.70 17.50
N ASP A 211 4.96 6.78 17.50
CA ASP A 211 5.72 7.32 18.63
C ASP A 211 6.93 6.45 19.08
N ALA A 212 7.26 5.38 18.35
CA ALA A 212 8.46 4.59 18.63
C ALA A 212 9.69 5.01 17.79
N GLY A 213 9.50 5.84 16.78
CA GLY A 213 10.52 6.34 15.86
C GLY A 213 10.53 7.86 15.75
N LEU A 214 10.80 8.34 14.54
CA LEU A 214 11.03 9.76 14.24
C LEU A 214 10.14 10.33 13.14
N VAL A 215 9.24 9.53 12.55
CA VAL A 215 8.30 10.00 11.52
C VAL A 215 7.30 10.98 12.15
N PRO A 216 7.12 12.17 11.60
CA PRO A 216 6.16 13.16 12.12
C PRO A 216 4.72 12.78 11.70
N TRP A 217 4.24 11.62 12.12
CA TRP A 217 3.00 11.03 11.66
C TRP A 217 1.76 11.91 11.94
N ARG A 218 1.77 12.71 13.01
CA ARG A 218 0.68 13.66 13.28
C ARG A 218 0.60 14.78 12.25
N ASP A 219 1.75 15.25 11.76
CA ASP A 219 1.81 16.24 10.68
C ASP A 219 1.40 15.60 9.34
N SER A 220 1.75 14.34 9.13
CA SER A 220 1.30 13.55 7.98
C SER A 220 -0.24 13.42 7.95
N LEU A 221 -0.87 13.08 9.07
CA LEU A 221 -2.33 13.02 9.17
C LEU A 221 -3.00 14.40 9.02
N ARG A 222 -2.35 15.46 9.54
CA ARG A 222 -2.84 16.84 9.35
C ARG A 222 -2.81 17.21 7.87
N LEU A 223 -1.73 16.88 7.18
CA LEU A 223 -1.59 17.09 5.74
C LEU A 223 -2.70 16.38 4.93
N LEU A 224 -3.02 15.12 5.26
CA LEU A 224 -4.12 14.39 4.64
C LEU A 224 -5.47 15.09 4.90
N ARG A 225 -5.74 15.48 6.14
CA ARG A 225 -6.99 16.18 6.49
C ARG A 225 -7.13 17.52 5.74
N GLU A 226 -6.06 18.30 5.67
CA GLU A 226 -6.03 19.59 4.94
C GLU A 226 -6.24 19.41 3.43
N SER A 227 -5.80 18.28 2.87
CA SER A 227 -6.02 17.96 1.45
C SER A 227 -7.45 17.51 1.11
N GLY A 228 -8.28 17.25 2.11
CA GLY A 228 -9.60 16.65 1.93
C GLY A 228 -9.60 15.15 1.69
N TYR A 229 -8.48 14.46 1.93
CA TYR A 229 -8.43 13.00 1.86
C TYR A 229 -9.31 12.37 2.95
N ASP A 230 -10.25 11.52 2.55
CA ASP A 230 -11.21 10.87 3.47
C ASP A 230 -11.39 9.38 3.13
N ARG A 231 -10.32 8.69 2.78
CA ARG A 231 -10.37 7.27 2.43
C ARG A 231 -9.74 6.41 3.55
N THR A 232 -8.87 5.52 3.19
CA THR A 232 -8.29 4.45 4.01
C THR A 232 -6.85 4.73 4.41
N VAL A 233 -6.52 4.48 5.67
CA VAL A 233 -5.15 4.53 6.22
C VAL A 233 -4.85 3.19 6.86
N THR A 234 -3.91 2.44 6.32
CA THR A 234 -3.39 1.21 6.92
C THR A 234 -2.30 1.56 7.94
N LEU A 235 -2.40 0.99 9.11
CA LEU A 235 -1.29 0.95 10.06
C LEU A 235 -0.41 -0.24 9.71
N GLU A 236 0.69 0.04 9.05
CA GLU A 236 1.66 -0.98 8.63
C GLU A 236 2.71 -1.18 9.73
N VAL A 237 2.27 -1.74 10.86
CA VAL A 237 3.08 -1.96 12.06
C VAL A 237 3.33 -3.44 12.24
N PHE A 238 4.58 -3.86 12.09
CA PHE A 238 4.97 -5.27 12.18
C PHE A 238 5.71 -5.54 13.50
N THR A 239 4.98 -6.01 14.48
CA THR A 239 5.52 -6.40 15.79
C THR A 239 5.03 -7.80 16.18
N PRO A 240 5.85 -8.61 16.89
CA PRO A 240 5.40 -9.92 17.37
C PRO A 240 4.23 -9.82 18.36
N ASP A 241 4.21 -8.77 19.18
CA ASP A 241 3.10 -8.43 20.06
C ASP A 241 2.14 -7.49 19.35
N PRO A 242 0.83 -7.75 19.29
CA PRO A 242 -0.13 -6.87 18.64
C PRO A 242 -0.43 -5.58 19.42
N ALA A 243 -0.05 -5.47 20.70
CA ALA A 243 -0.36 -4.30 21.53
C ALA A 243 0.16 -2.97 20.92
N PRO A 244 1.37 -2.87 20.35
CA PRO A 244 1.83 -1.64 19.70
C PRO A 244 1.01 -1.22 18.48
N LEU A 245 0.46 -2.18 17.71
CA LEU A 245 -0.47 -1.88 16.62
C LEU A 245 -1.79 -1.31 17.15
N LEU A 246 -2.34 -1.91 18.20
CA LEU A 246 -3.58 -1.42 18.83
C LEU A 246 -3.40 -0.02 19.45
N ASP A 247 -2.26 0.24 20.09
CA ASP A 247 -1.92 1.57 20.59
C ASP A 247 -1.80 2.59 19.46
N SER A 248 -1.17 2.23 18.34
CA SER A 248 -1.10 3.08 17.15
C SER A 248 -2.50 3.39 16.61
N ALA A 249 -3.40 2.40 16.55
CA ALA A 249 -4.77 2.60 16.12
C ALA A 249 -5.54 3.56 17.04
N ARG A 250 -5.35 3.42 18.36
CA ARG A 250 -5.93 4.34 19.36
C ARG A 250 -5.42 5.76 19.15
N LEU A 251 -4.09 5.96 19.00
CA LEU A 251 -3.48 7.27 18.79
C LEU A 251 -4.01 7.97 17.53
N VAL A 252 -4.15 7.24 16.42
CA VAL A 252 -4.70 7.81 15.18
C VAL A 252 -6.16 8.20 15.35
N ARG A 253 -6.99 7.36 15.98
CA ARG A 253 -8.41 7.68 16.23
C ARG A 253 -8.57 8.88 17.14
N GLU A 254 -7.78 8.97 18.21
CA GLU A 254 -7.74 10.14 19.10
C GLU A 254 -7.37 11.42 18.33
N PHE A 255 -6.37 11.37 17.46
CA PHE A 255 -5.98 12.50 16.63
C PHE A 255 -7.10 12.91 15.65
N LEU A 256 -7.74 11.95 14.98
CA LEU A 256 -8.79 12.21 14.01
C LEU A 256 -10.10 12.71 14.66
N SER A 257 -10.34 12.41 15.93
CA SER A 257 -11.51 12.91 16.68
C SER A 257 -11.39 14.38 17.11
N GLN A 258 -10.17 14.94 17.05
CA GLN A 258 -9.95 16.35 17.34
C GLN A 258 -10.35 17.23 16.15
N PRO A 259 -10.95 18.41 16.44
CA PRO A 259 -11.39 19.33 15.40
C PRO A 259 -10.24 19.91 14.55
#